data_b500ca093de69e40bf4d56fb663d3735
#
_entry.id   b500ca093de69e40bf4d56fb663d3735
#
_cell.length_a   1.000
_cell.length_b   1.000
_cell.length_c   1.000
_cell.angle_alpha   90.00
_cell.angle_beta   90.00
_cell.angle_gamma   90.00
#
_symmetry.space_group_name_H-M   'P 1'
#
loop_
_entity.id
_entity.type
_entity.pdbx_description
1 polymer ?
#
loop_
_entity_poly.entity_id
_entity_poly.type
_entity_poly.pdbx_seq_one_letter_code
_entity_poly.pdbx_strand_id
1 'polypeptide(L)'
;DESDRSGVRVVVELKRDATAEVVLNQLYRFTPMQVSFGCNMLALNGGKPEQLTLRTFLTAFLDFREDVVARRTAYLLRKARERSHILCGLAVAVANVDEVVATIRASVDASEAREKLMTRRWPAHEIAPYIQLIDDPTHKMNEDGTYNLSETQARAILELRLQRLTQLGVKEVTDELEELAGKIKEY
;
A
#
# COMPACT_ATOMS: atom_id res chain seq x y z
N ASP A 1 11.56 -49.16 14.62
CA ASP A 1 11.11 -47.91 14.12
C ASP A 1 9.61 -47.77 14.43
N GLU A 2 9.26 -46.77 15.23
CA GLU A 2 7.90 -46.46 15.64
C GLU A 2 7.47 -45.11 15.04
N SER A 3 8.06 -44.72 13.93
CA SER A 3 7.74 -43.48 13.23
C SER A 3 6.29 -43.50 12.67
N ASP A 4 5.56 -42.42 12.88
CA ASP A 4 4.20 -42.23 12.39
C ASP A 4 4.01 -40.84 11.76
N ARG A 5 2.75 -40.44 11.51
CA ARG A 5 2.41 -39.12 10.94
C ARG A 5 2.76 -37.95 11.87
N SER A 6 2.97 -38.20 13.17
CA SER A 6 3.33 -37.16 14.16
C SER A 6 4.83 -36.92 14.24
N GLY A 7 5.66 -37.83 13.72
CA GLY A 7 7.12 -37.66 13.68
C GLY A 7 7.92 -38.94 13.56
N VAL A 8 9.25 -38.75 13.44
CA VAL A 8 10.22 -39.88 13.42
C VAL A 8 10.53 -40.31 14.84
N ARG A 9 10.36 -41.62 15.14
CA ARG A 9 10.64 -42.19 16.41
C ARG A 9 11.40 -43.51 16.25
N VAL A 10 12.64 -43.54 16.70
CA VAL A 10 13.50 -44.73 16.73
C VAL A 10 13.61 -45.22 18.17
N VAL A 11 13.19 -46.44 18.42
CA VAL A 11 13.28 -47.08 19.76
C VAL A 11 14.34 -48.15 19.74
N VAL A 12 15.25 -48.09 20.73
CA VAL A 12 16.29 -49.09 20.93
C VAL A 12 16.04 -49.81 22.25
N GLU A 13 15.65 -51.09 22.16
CA GLU A 13 15.48 -51.94 23.35
C GLU A 13 16.81 -52.44 23.85
N LEU A 14 17.03 -52.34 25.16
CA LEU A 14 18.27 -52.75 25.82
C LEU A 14 18.11 -54.09 26.53
N LYS A 15 19.19 -54.87 26.60
CA LYS A 15 19.27 -56.08 27.46
C LYS A 15 19.18 -55.65 28.93
N ARG A 16 18.72 -56.59 29.80
CA ARG A 16 18.46 -56.31 31.23
C ARG A 16 19.66 -55.77 31.98
N ASP A 17 20.87 -56.13 31.60
CA ASP A 17 22.11 -55.72 32.27
C ASP A 17 22.79 -54.50 31.66
N ALA A 18 22.16 -53.86 30.68
CA ALA A 18 22.71 -52.69 29.99
C ALA A 18 22.20 -51.38 30.61
N THR A 19 23.12 -50.45 30.88
CA THR A 19 22.78 -49.12 31.38
C THR A 19 22.47 -48.21 30.23
N ALA A 20 21.25 -47.64 30.19
CA ALA A 20 20.75 -46.83 29.08
C ALA A 20 21.64 -45.61 28.76
N GLU A 21 22.16 -44.93 29.77
CA GLU A 21 23.03 -43.75 29.58
C GLU A 21 24.36 -44.13 28.91
N VAL A 22 24.94 -45.29 29.25
CA VAL A 22 26.19 -45.74 28.64
C VAL A 22 25.95 -46.05 27.15
N VAL A 23 24.87 -46.72 26.82
CA VAL A 23 24.51 -47.05 25.43
C VAL A 23 24.24 -45.78 24.65
N LEU A 24 23.51 -44.83 25.21
CA LEU A 24 23.22 -43.53 24.57
C LEU A 24 24.51 -42.74 24.27
N ASN A 25 25.43 -42.68 25.24
CA ASN A 25 26.72 -42.03 25.05
C ASN A 25 27.59 -42.74 23.99
N GLN A 26 27.52 -44.07 23.90
CA GLN A 26 28.17 -44.81 22.83
C GLN A 26 27.56 -44.53 21.44
N LEU A 27 26.21 -44.43 21.37
CA LEU A 27 25.55 -44.07 20.14
C LEU A 27 25.93 -42.67 19.67
N TYR A 28 25.99 -41.68 20.55
CA TYR A 28 26.47 -40.34 20.23
C TYR A 28 27.95 -40.32 19.77
N ARG A 29 28.79 -41.14 20.36
CA ARG A 29 30.22 -41.16 20.06
C ARG A 29 30.56 -41.93 18.78
N PHE A 30 29.89 -43.03 18.52
CA PHE A 30 30.27 -43.98 17.46
C PHE A 30 29.32 -44.00 16.27
N THR A 31 28.24 -43.21 16.30
CA THR A 31 27.30 -43.10 15.18
C THR A 31 27.09 -41.63 14.80
N PRO A 32 26.58 -41.31 13.59
CA PRO A 32 26.25 -39.95 13.19
C PRO A 32 24.97 -39.39 13.86
N MET A 33 24.60 -39.92 15.04
CA MET A 33 23.44 -39.47 15.80
C MET A 33 23.56 -38.02 16.28
N GLN A 34 24.82 -37.60 16.54
CA GLN A 34 25.16 -36.22 16.85
C GLN A 34 26.27 -35.77 15.91
N VAL A 35 25.98 -34.78 15.10
CA VAL A 35 26.95 -34.16 14.18
C VAL A 35 27.00 -32.66 14.41
N SER A 36 28.21 -32.10 14.27
CA SER A 36 28.40 -30.64 14.29
C SER A 36 28.25 -30.09 12.89
N PHE A 37 27.40 -29.10 12.74
CA PHE A 37 27.22 -28.38 11.51
C PHE A 37 27.78 -26.96 11.63
N GLY A 38 28.83 -26.67 10.88
CA GLY A 38 29.47 -25.36 10.84
C GLY A 38 28.62 -24.40 10.01
N CYS A 39 27.90 -23.51 10.66
CA CYS A 39 27.05 -22.52 9.99
C CYS A 39 27.86 -21.27 9.67
N ASN A 40 28.14 -21.01 8.38
CA ASN A 40 28.77 -19.77 7.92
C ASN A 40 27.72 -18.87 7.29
N MET A 41 27.21 -17.93 8.07
CA MET A 41 26.14 -17.00 7.63
C MET A 41 26.77 -15.72 7.07
N LEU A 42 27.18 -15.77 5.81
CA LEU A 42 27.64 -14.61 5.05
C LEU A 42 26.42 -14.02 4.31
N ALA A 43 26.14 -12.74 4.54
CA ALA A 43 25.05 -12.03 3.88
C ALA A 43 25.42 -10.59 3.55
N LEU A 44 24.65 -9.99 2.64
CA LEU A 44 24.76 -8.56 2.33
C LEU A 44 23.89 -7.78 3.31
N ASN A 45 24.51 -6.98 4.17
CA ASN A 45 23.85 -6.07 5.10
C ASN A 45 24.15 -4.63 4.69
N GLY A 46 23.12 -3.85 4.30
CA GLY A 46 23.30 -2.50 3.80
C GLY A 46 24.24 -2.41 2.57
N GLY A 47 24.25 -3.46 1.72
CA GLY A 47 25.12 -3.54 0.54
C GLY A 47 26.55 -4.00 0.81
N LYS A 48 26.92 -4.28 2.05
CA LYS A 48 28.23 -4.79 2.45
C LYS A 48 28.17 -6.28 2.81
N PRO A 49 29.10 -7.13 2.33
CA PRO A 49 29.18 -8.51 2.75
C PRO A 49 29.71 -8.59 4.19
N GLU A 50 28.95 -9.21 5.07
CA GLU A 50 29.30 -9.38 6.48
C GLU A 50 29.03 -10.81 6.91
N GLN A 51 29.90 -11.35 7.77
CA GLN A 51 29.66 -12.61 8.46
C GLN A 51 28.83 -12.33 9.72
N LEU A 52 27.60 -12.79 9.71
CA LEU A 52 26.61 -12.48 10.73
C LEU A 52 26.44 -13.64 11.72
N THR A 53 26.17 -13.33 12.98
CA THR A 53 25.59 -14.29 13.92
C THR A 53 24.11 -14.48 13.61
N LEU A 54 23.50 -15.58 14.07
CA LEU A 54 22.05 -15.81 13.88
C LEU A 54 21.20 -14.62 14.39
N ARG A 55 21.56 -14.09 15.55
CA ARG A 55 20.86 -12.94 16.14
C ARG A 55 20.96 -11.71 15.24
N THR A 56 22.17 -11.36 14.80
CA THR A 56 22.40 -10.19 13.94
C THR A 56 21.70 -10.34 12.58
N PHE A 57 21.71 -11.58 12.05
CA PHE A 57 20.99 -11.89 10.80
C PHE A 57 19.48 -11.64 10.92
N LEU A 58 18.87 -12.11 12.02
CA LEU A 58 17.43 -11.89 12.26
C LEU A 58 17.11 -10.42 12.49
N THR A 59 17.94 -9.70 13.26
CA THR A 59 17.75 -8.25 13.49
C THR A 59 17.84 -7.48 12.17
N ALA A 60 18.89 -7.71 11.37
CA ALA A 60 19.04 -7.05 10.07
C ALA A 60 17.88 -7.35 9.11
N PHE A 61 17.33 -8.57 9.16
CA PHE A 61 16.14 -8.91 8.38
C PHE A 61 14.90 -8.13 8.84
N LEU A 62 14.69 -8.02 10.15
CA LEU A 62 13.54 -7.27 10.70
C LEU A 62 13.63 -5.78 10.34
N ASP A 63 14.80 -5.16 10.53
CA ASP A 63 15.04 -3.75 10.18
C ASP A 63 14.78 -3.50 8.68
N PHE A 64 15.29 -4.39 7.84
CA PHE A 64 15.04 -4.32 6.40
C PHE A 64 13.54 -4.46 6.07
N ARG A 65 12.84 -5.38 6.72
CA ARG A 65 11.40 -5.56 6.50
C ARG A 65 10.58 -4.36 6.94
N GLU A 66 10.94 -3.75 8.08
CA GLU A 66 10.30 -2.53 8.57
C GLU A 66 10.45 -1.37 7.55
N ASP A 67 11.66 -1.14 7.05
CA ASP A 67 11.91 -0.13 6.01
C ASP A 67 11.13 -0.40 4.71
N VAL A 68 11.09 -1.67 4.25
CA VAL A 68 10.32 -2.03 3.05
C VAL A 68 8.83 -1.83 3.24
N VAL A 69 8.28 -2.17 4.41
CA VAL A 69 6.86 -1.96 4.72
C VAL A 69 6.55 -0.47 4.77
N ALA A 70 7.38 0.34 5.45
CA ALA A 70 7.21 1.79 5.52
C ALA A 70 7.23 2.44 4.12
N ARG A 71 8.20 2.08 3.27
CA ARG A 71 8.27 2.58 1.88
C ARG A 71 7.09 2.15 1.03
N ARG A 72 6.63 0.91 1.18
CA ARG A 72 5.44 0.41 0.49
C ARG A 72 4.20 1.19 0.91
N THR A 73 4.01 1.39 2.21
CA THR A 73 2.87 2.13 2.75
C THR A 73 2.86 3.58 2.29
N ALA A 74 4.02 4.27 2.33
CA ALA A 74 4.16 5.62 1.81
C ALA A 74 3.84 5.73 0.31
N TYR A 75 4.24 4.72 -0.49
CA TYR A 75 3.89 4.66 -1.90
C TYR A 75 2.38 4.49 -2.13
N LEU A 76 1.75 3.57 -1.40
CA LEU A 76 0.31 3.31 -1.50
C LEU A 76 -0.51 4.52 -1.05
N LEU A 77 -0.11 5.18 0.05
CA LEU A 77 -0.72 6.41 0.52
C LEU A 77 -0.66 7.52 -0.55
N ARG A 78 0.51 7.73 -1.15
CA ARG A 78 0.65 8.71 -2.23
C ARG A 78 -0.26 8.39 -3.42
N LYS A 79 -0.31 7.12 -3.85
CA LYS A 79 -1.19 6.69 -4.94
C LYS A 79 -2.67 6.87 -4.62
N ALA A 80 -3.09 6.56 -3.39
CA ALA A 80 -4.46 6.78 -2.94
C ALA A 80 -4.81 8.28 -2.94
N ARG A 81 -3.91 9.15 -2.44
CA ARG A 81 -4.10 10.61 -2.46
C ARG A 81 -4.17 11.17 -3.88
N GLU A 82 -3.27 10.77 -4.79
CA GLU A 82 -3.28 11.17 -6.20
C GLU A 82 -4.62 10.80 -6.87
N ARG A 83 -5.13 9.59 -6.63
CA ARG A 83 -6.41 9.14 -7.19
C ARG A 83 -7.59 9.89 -6.57
N SER A 84 -7.60 10.07 -5.24
CA SER A 84 -8.65 10.82 -4.56
C SER A 84 -8.68 12.28 -5.01
N HIS A 85 -7.52 12.91 -5.25
CA HIS A 85 -7.45 14.27 -5.79
C HIS A 85 -8.17 14.38 -7.13
N ILE A 86 -7.91 13.44 -8.06
CA ILE A 86 -8.61 13.42 -9.36
C ILE A 86 -10.13 13.21 -9.18
N LEU A 87 -10.53 12.28 -8.32
CA LEU A 87 -11.95 11.98 -8.07
C LEU A 87 -12.69 13.15 -7.44
N CYS A 88 -12.06 13.93 -6.55
CA CYS A 88 -12.64 15.16 -6.03
C CYS A 88 -12.96 16.16 -7.16
N GLY A 89 -12.05 16.34 -8.09
CA GLY A 89 -12.29 17.18 -9.27
C GLY A 89 -13.45 16.67 -10.14
N LEU A 90 -13.53 15.35 -10.33
CA LEU A 90 -14.63 14.74 -11.08
C LEU A 90 -15.97 14.88 -10.35
N ALA A 91 -15.99 14.71 -9.03
CA ALA A 91 -17.19 14.88 -8.23
C ALA A 91 -17.69 16.34 -8.27
N VAL A 92 -16.78 17.33 -8.19
CA VAL A 92 -17.12 18.75 -8.43
C VAL A 92 -17.71 18.95 -9.82
N ALA A 93 -17.11 18.35 -10.85
CA ALA A 93 -17.59 18.49 -12.23
C ALA A 93 -18.95 17.85 -12.46
N VAL A 94 -19.23 16.70 -11.85
CA VAL A 94 -20.51 16.00 -11.95
C VAL A 94 -21.61 16.76 -11.19
N ALA A 95 -21.30 17.30 -10.00
CA ALA A 95 -22.22 18.14 -9.24
C ALA A 95 -22.61 19.44 -9.97
N ASN A 96 -21.73 19.94 -10.85
CA ASN A 96 -21.92 21.16 -11.61
C ASN A 96 -21.93 20.93 -13.14
N VAL A 97 -22.47 19.78 -13.57
CA VAL A 97 -22.32 19.28 -14.96
C VAL A 97 -22.77 20.26 -16.03
N ASP A 98 -23.90 20.94 -15.83
CA ASP A 98 -24.45 21.87 -16.83
C ASP A 98 -23.52 23.06 -17.08
N GLU A 99 -22.96 23.61 -16.00
CA GLU A 99 -22.03 24.73 -16.09
C GLU A 99 -20.65 24.31 -16.65
N VAL A 100 -20.18 23.11 -16.31
CA VAL A 100 -18.94 22.52 -16.86
C VAL A 100 -19.09 22.33 -18.37
N VAL A 101 -20.20 21.72 -18.82
CA VAL A 101 -20.47 21.49 -20.24
C VAL A 101 -20.62 22.83 -20.99
N ALA A 102 -21.34 23.82 -20.42
CA ALA A 102 -21.45 25.15 -20.99
C ALA A 102 -20.08 25.82 -21.16
N THR A 103 -19.22 25.72 -20.14
CA THR A 103 -17.84 26.27 -20.16
C THR A 103 -16.99 25.62 -21.26
N ILE A 104 -17.06 24.30 -21.39
CA ILE A 104 -16.32 23.55 -22.42
C ILE A 104 -16.79 23.92 -23.82
N ARG A 105 -18.11 23.99 -24.04
CA ARG A 105 -18.70 24.35 -25.34
C ARG A 105 -18.43 25.81 -25.77
N ALA A 106 -18.27 26.70 -24.79
CA ALA A 106 -17.99 28.13 -25.05
C ALA A 106 -16.46 28.39 -25.23
N SER A 107 -15.62 27.37 -25.20
CA SER A 107 -14.18 27.49 -25.40
C SER A 107 -13.79 27.08 -26.82
N VAL A 108 -12.79 27.79 -27.39
CA VAL A 108 -12.33 27.58 -28.77
C VAL A 108 -11.47 26.29 -28.85
N ASP A 109 -10.70 26.02 -27.83
CA ASP A 109 -9.82 24.85 -27.74
C ASP A 109 -9.76 24.26 -26.32
N ALA A 110 -9.07 23.10 -26.20
CA ALA A 110 -8.91 22.40 -24.92
C ALA A 110 -8.05 23.17 -23.92
N SER A 111 -7.15 24.04 -24.39
CA SER A 111 -6.29 24.85 -23.50
C SER A 111 -7.10 25.95 -22.83
N GLU A 112 -7.95 26.66 -23.62
CA GLU A 112 -8.86 27.68 -23.11
C GLU A 112 -9.91 27.08 -22.16
N ALA A 113 -10.45 25.90 -22.52
CA ALA A 113 -11.39 25.19 -21.65
C ALA A 113 -10.75 24.85 -20.29
N ARG A 114 -9.51 24.35 -20.29
CA ARG A 114 -8.76 24.05 -19.08
C ARG A 114 -8.56 25.28 -18.20
N GLU A 115 -8.09 26.39 -18.78
CA GLU A 115 -7.89 27.65 -18.05
C GLU A 115 -9.18 28.17 -17.41
N LYS A 116 -10.30 28.13 -18.15
CA LYS A 116 -11.59 28.54 -17.64
C LYS A 116 -12.08 27.65 -16.51
N LEU A 117 -11.88 26.32 -16.61
CA LEU A 117 -12.23 25.37 -15.55
C LEU A 117 -11.43 25.60 -14.28
N MET A 118 -10.13 25.94 -14.40
CA MET A 118 -9.24 26.20 -13.26
C MET A 118 -9.48 27.56 -12.60
N THR A 119 -9.81 28.58 -13.38
CA THR A 119 -9.97 29.95 -12.88
C THR A 119 -11.30 30.15 -12.16
N ARG A 120 -12.31 29.35 -12.54
CA ARG A 120 -13.64 29.43 -11.96
C ARG A 120 -13.67 28.79 -10.58
N ARG A 121 -14.46 29.39 -9.67
CA ARG A 121 -14.78 28.83 -8.37
C ARG A 121 -16.02 27.96 -8.46
N TRP A 122 -15.90 26.70 -8.03
CA TRP A 122 -16.96 25.71 -8.12
C TRP A 122 -17.54 25.40 -6.74
N PRO A 123 -18.87 25.37 -6.58
CA PRO A 123 -19.49 24.91 -5.32
C PRO A 123 -19.06 23.46 -5.03
N ALA A 124 -18.60 23.18 -3.79
CA ALA A 124 -18.04 21.88 -3.44
C ALA A 124 -18.38 21.43 -2.02
N HIS A 125 -19.51 21.89 -1.44
CA HIS A 125 -19.89 21.64 -0.05
C HIS A 125 -19.97 20.13 0.30
N GLU A 126 -20.52 19.32 -0.62
CA GLU A 126 -20.69 17.87 -0.39
C GLU A 126 -19.38 17.10 -0.37
N ILE A 127 -18.32 17.66 -0.96
CA ILE A 127 -17.02 17.02 -1.15
C ILE A 127 -15.98 17.53 -0.14
N ALA A 128 -16.33 18.53 0.65
CA ALA A 128 -15.46 19.17 1.64
C ALA A 128 -14.71 18.17 2.56
N PRO A 129 -15.36 17.11 3.11
CA PRO A 129 -14.67 16.14 3.97
C PRO A 129 -13.55 15.38 3.25
N TYR A 130 -13.72 15.07 1.97
CA TYR A 130 -12.74 14.34 1.17
C TYR A 130 -11.55 15.22 0.78
N ILE A 131 -11.80 16.51 0.45
CA ILE A 131 -10.74 17.47 0.15
C ILE A 131 -9.83 17.67 1.37
N GLN A 132 -10.39 17.74 2.57
CA GLN A 132 -9.62 17.86 3.82
C GLN A 132 -8.75 16.60 4.10
N LEU A 133 -9.25 15.42 3.77
CA LEU A 133 -8.54 14.16 3.99
C LEU A 133 -7.32 13.99 3.07
N ILE A 134 -7.39 14.53 1.84
CA ILE A 134 -6.29 14.47 0.87
C ILE A 134 -5.11 15.33 1.35
N ASP A 135 -5.40 16.40 2.12
CA ASP A 135 -4.41 17.32 2.69
C ASP A 135 -3.41 17.84 1.66
N ASP A 136 -3.91 18.25 0.49
CA ASP A 136 -3.10 18.91 -0.52
C ASP A 136 -2.88 20.37 -0.12
N PRO A 137 -1.64 20.81 0.15
CA PRO A 137 -1.37 22.17 0.59
C PRO A 137 -1.73 23.24 -0.47
N THR A 138 -1.77 22.86 -1.75
CA THR A 138 -1.99 23.77 -2.88
C THR A 138 -3.47 23.87 -3.30
N HIS A 139 -4.30 22.88 -2.95
CA HIS A 139 -5.70 22.80 -3.39
C HIS A 139 -6.62 22.58 -2.19
N LYS A 140 -6.86 23.65 -1.44
CA LYS A 140 -7.77 23.68 -0.30
C LYS A 140 -9.13 24.27 -0.68
N MET A 141 -10.14 23.97 0.10
CA MET A 141 -11.41 24.69 0.02
C MET A 141 -11.23 26.15 0.37
N ASN A 142 -11.90 27.02 -0.38
CA ASN A 142 -12.01 28.44 -0.06
C ASN A 142 -12.94 28.66 1.17
N GLU A 143 -12.82 29.80 1.84
CA GLU A 143 -13.66 30.16 3.00
C GLU A 143 -15.16 30.26 2.63
N ASP A 144 -15.47 30.51 1.38
CA ASP A 144 -16.84 30.61 0.82
C ASP A 144 -17.47 29.26 0.44
N GLY A 145 -16.79 28.14 0.74
CA GLY A 145 -17.25 26.78 0.40
C GLY A 145 -17.09 26.42 -1.07
N THR A 146 -16.32 27.20 -1.81
CA THR A 146 -15.95 26.91 -3.21
C THR A 146 -14.60 26.22 -3.31
N TYR A 147 -14.36 25.60 -4.47
CA TYR A 147 -13.11 24.89 -4.79
C TYR A 147 -12.61 25.29 -6.17
N ASN A 148 -11.30 25.46 -6.29
CA ASN A 148 -10.62 25.69 -7.55
C ASN A 148 -10.01 24.39 -8.05
N LEU A 149 -10.36 24.02 -9.30
CA LEU A 149 -9.81 22.80 -9.90
C LEU A 149 -8.32 22.95 -10.22
N SER A 150 -7.56 21.90 -9.94
CA SER A 150 -6.16 21.83 -10.38
C SER A 150 -6.04 21.52 -11.87
N GLU A 151 -4.84 21.73 -12.42
CA GLU A 151 -4.57 21.37 -13.82
C GLU A 151 -4.80 19.88 -14.10
N THR A 152 -4.39 19.00 -13.18
CA THR A 152 -4.58 17.54 -13.29
C THR A 152 -6.04 17.16 -13.26
N GLN A 153 -6.85 17.82 -12.43
CA GLN A 153 -8.30 17.64 -12.36
C GLN A 153 -8.99 18.14 -13.62
N ALA A 154 -8.66 19.35 -14.06
CA ALA A 154 -9.23 19.93 -15.29
C ALA A 154 -8.91 19.08 -16.52
N ARG A 155 -7.68 18.54 -16.61
CA ARG A 155 -7.31 17.60 -17.68
C ARG A 155 -8.12 16.32 -17.61
N ALA A 156 -8.27 15.71 -16.42
CA ALA A 156 -9.07 14.51 -16.24
C ALA A 156 -10.54 14.72 -16.63
N ILE A 157 -11.12 15.89 -16.34
CA ILE A 157 -12.48 16.26 -16.76
C ILE A 157 -12.58 16.33 -18.28
N LEU A 158 -11.62 16.96 -18.95
CA LEU A 158 -11.61 17.11 -20.41
C LEU A 158 -11.34 15.78 -21.16
N GLU A 159 -10.60 14.85 -20.56
CA GLU A 159 -10.34 13.51 -21.11
C GLU A 159 -11.56 12.59 -20.98
N LEU A 160 -12.50 12.88 -20.09
CA LEU A 160 -13.74 12.13 -19.99
C LEU A 160 -14.62 12.38 -21.22
N ARG A 161 -15.14 11.30 -21.80
CA ARG A 161 -16.20 11.43 -22.82
C ARG A 161 -17.43 12.07 -22.16
N LEU A 162 -17.99 13.12 -22.78
CA LEU A 162 -19.21 13.81 -22.32
C LEU A 162 -20.33 12.83 -21.94
N GLN A 163 -20.48 11.73 -22.67
CA GLN A 163 -21.45 10.69 -22.39
C GLN A 163 -21.19 9.97 -21.04
N ARG A 164 -19.93 9.85 -20.62
CA ARG A 164 -19.59 9.32 -19.30
C ARG A 164 -19.79 10.34 -18.19
N LEU A 165 -19.55 11.61 -18.45
CA LEU A 165 -19.76 12.68 -17.47
C LEU A 165 -21.24 12.78 -17.06
N THR A 166 -22.15 12.54 -18.00
CA THR A 166 -23.62 12.56 -17.77
C THR A 166 -24.14 11.23 -17.20
N GLN A 167 -23.41 10.12 -17.39
CA GLN A 167 -23.76 8.79 -16.89
C GLN A 167 -23.12 8.45 -15.55
N LEU A 168 -21.98 9.06 -15.21
CA LEU A 168 -21.36 8.95 -13.89
C LEU A 168 -22.31 9.61 -12.88
N GLY A 169 -23.01 8.78 -12.11
CA GLY A 169 -23.77 9.28 -10.96
C GLY A 169 -22.79 9.86 -9.93
N VAL A 170 -23.14 10.97 -9.31
CA VAL A 170 -22.39 11.51 -8.13
C VAL A 170 -22.08 10.40 -7.15
N LYS A 171 -23.00 9.45 -6.98
CA LYS A 171 -22.90 8.32 -6.07
C LYS A 171 -21.71 7.38 -6.37
N GLU A 172 -21.45 7.05 -7.63
CA GLU A 172 -20.33 6.16 -7.98
C GLU A 172 -18.97 6.78 -7.64
N VAL A 173 -18.84 8.10 -7.85
CA VAL A 173 -17.61 8.83 -7.53
C VAL A 173 -17.44 8.98 -6.01
N THR A 174 -18.53 9.21 -5.28
CA THR A 174 -18.49 9.30 -3.81
C THR A 174 -18.19 7.95 -3.17
N ASP A 175 -18.75 6.84 -3.68
CA ASP A 175 -18.47 5.50 -3.18
C ASP A 175 -16.97 5.15 -3.35
N GLU A 176 -16.35 5.47 -4.50
CA GLU A 176 -14.90 5.29 -4.70
C GLU A 176 -14.08 6.21 -3.79
N LEU A 177 -14.53 7.43 -3.56
CA LEU A 177 -13.89 8.37 -2.62
C LEU A 177 -13.94 7.85 -1.18
N GLU A 178 -15.04 7.27 -0.74
CA GLU A 178 -15.18 6.67 0.60
C GLU A 178 -14.25 5.48 0.78
N GLU A 179 -14.14 4.60 -0.22
CA GLU A 179 -13.20 3.47 -0.19
C GLU A 179 -11.76 3.96 -0.07
N LEU A 180 -11.36 4.96 -0.86
CA LEU A 180 -10.02 5.54 -0.81
C LEU A 180 -9.77 6.29 0.49
N ALA A 181 -10.77 6.96 1.04
CA ALA A 181 -10.69 7.61 2.35
C ALA A 181 -10.40 6.61 3.47
N GLY A 182 -11.02 5.42 3.40
CA GLY A 182 -10.69 4.30 4.30
C GLY A 182 -9.24 3.86 4.17
N LYS A 183 -8.75 3.65 2.96
CA LYS A 183 -7.36 3.27 2.67
C LYS A 183 -6.35 4.33 3.13
N ILE A 184 -6.64 5.62 2.93
CA ILE A 184 -5.76 6.72 3.36
C ILE A 184 -5.62 6.77 4.89
N LYS A 185 -6.69 6.41 5.63
CA LYS A 185 -6.65 6.34 7.10
C LYS A 185 -5.90 5.11 7.62
N GLU A 186 -5.91 4.02 6.84
CA GLU A 186 -5.21 2.78 7.19
C GLU A 186 -3.69 2.91 6.97
N TYR A 187 -3.26 3.62 5.93
CA TYR A 187 -1.86 3.83 5.56
C TYR A 187 -1.21 4.95 6.35
#